data_167812b3d1d81ae47931ff16755ac0ee
#
_entry.id   167812b3d1d81ae47931ff16755ac0ee
#
_cell.length_a   1.000
_cell.length_b   1.000
_cell.length_c   1.000
_cell.angle_alpha   90.00
_cell.angle_beta   90.00
_cell.angle_gamma   90.00
#
_symmetry.space_group_name_H-M   'P 1'
#
loop_
_entity.id
_entity.type
_entity.pdbx_description
1 polymer ?
#
loop_
_entity_poly.entity_id
_entity_poly.type
_entity_poly.pdbx_seq_one_letter_code
_entity_poly.pdbx_strand_id
1 'polypeptide(L)'
;MTKTNAMRMLDRAKIKYDVLQYDYDESDLSGVHAAAALSLDPNQVFKTLVTRGGKNGLFVFCIPVGAELDLKKCAKCAGVKSLEMIHVKELISLTGYMRGGCSPVSYTHLRA
;
A
#
# COMPACT_ATOMS: atom_id res chain seq x y z
N MET A 1 2.86 -21.95 -4.16
CA MET A 1 2.91 -20.49 -3.98
C MET A 1 3.83 -20.12 -2.82
N THR A 2 4.70 -19.17 -3.05
CA THR A 2 5.62 -18.70 -2.01
C THR A 2 4.91 -17.71 -1.10
N LYS A 3 5.05 -17.88 0.21
CA LYS A 3 4.48 -16.92 1.15
C LYS A 3 5.25 -15.60 1.13
N THR A 4 4.51 -14.50 1.10
CA THR A 4 5.10 -13.17 1.23
C THR A 4 5.43 -12.89 2.70
N ASN A 5 6.23 -11.85 2.93
CA ASN A 5 6.54 -11.43 4.29
C ASN A 5 5.28 -11.00 5.05
N ALA A 6 4.35 -10.34 4.37
CA ALA A 6 3.07 -9.97 4.98
C ALA A 6 2.29 -11.19 5.44
N MET A 7 2.23 -12.24 4.62
CA MET A 7 1.57 -13.49 4.98
C MET A 7 2.22 -14.13 6.21
N ARG A 8 3.55 -14.15 6.28
CA ARG A 8 4.27 -14.69 7.43
C ARG A 8 3.98 -13.92 8.70
N MET A 9 3.87 -12.61 8.61
CA MET A 9 3.53 -11.76 9.76
C MET A 9 2.11 -12.03 10.26
N LEU A 10 1.16 -12.22 9.35
CA LEU A 10 -0.21 -12.58 9.71
C LEU A 10 -0.26 -13.97 10.35
N ASP A 11 0.48 -14.95 9.80
CA ASP A 11 0.59 -16.28 10.39
C ASP A 11 1.15 -16.22 11.82
N ARG A 12 2.18 -15.44 12.00
CA ARG A 12 2.81 -15.27 13.32
C ARG A 12 1.84 -14.67 14.34
N ALA A 13 1.01 -13.73 13.88
CA ALA A 13 0.00 -13.10 14.71
C ALA A 13 -1.25 -13.96 14.88
N LYS A 14 -1.32 -15.12 14.23
CA LYS A 14 -2.47 -16.04 14.24
C LYS A 14 -3.73 -15.39 13.70
N ILE A 15 -3.58 -14.55 12.69
CA ILE A 15 -4.70 -13.89 12.02
C ILE A 15 -5.06 -14.72 10.78
N LYS A 16 -6.33 -15.09 10.66
CA LYS A 16 -6.83 -15.80 9.49
C LYS A 16 -6.91 -14.85 8.30
N TYR A 17 -6.52 -15.35 7.14
CA TYR A 17 -6.63 -14.61 5.89
C TYR A 17 -6.79 -15.57 4.73
N ASP A 18 -7.32 -15.06 3.64
CA ASP A 18 -7.44 -15.81 2.39
C ASP A 18 -6.45 -15.26 1.38
N VAL A 19 -5.91 -16.13 0.54
CA VAL A 19 -5.01 -15.74 -0.53
C VAL A 19 -5.76 -15.86 -1.84
N LEU A 20 -5.92 -14.73 -2.53
CA LEU A 20 -6.55 -14.68 -3.84
C LEU A 20 -5.50 -14.38 -4.89
N GLN A 21 -5.55 -15.10 -5.99
CA GLN A 21 -4.63 -14.89 -7.10
C GLN A 21 -5.41 -14.46 -8.33
N TYR A 22 -4.81 -13.62 -9.13
CA TYR A 22 -5.40 -13.16 -10.38
C TYR A 22 -4.31 -12.96 -11.42
N ASP A 23 -4.70 -13.06 -12.69
CA ASP A 23 -3.81 -12.75 -13.78
C ASP A 23 -3.66 -11.23 -13.85
N TYR A 24 -2.44 -10.75 -13.87
CA TYR A 24 -2.18 -9.32 -13.94
C TYR A 24 -1.57 -8.95 -15.28
N ASP A 25 -1.84 -7.72 -15.69
CA ASP A 25 -1.25 -7.12 -16.88
C ASP A 25 -0.25 -6.07 -16.40
N GLU A 26 1.01 -6.20 -16.82
CA GLU A 26 2.05 -5.26 -16.42
C GLU A 26 1.74 -3.82 -16.87
N SER A 27 0.90 -3.67 -17.91
CA SER A 27 0.48 -2.35 -18.37
C SER A 27 -0.60 -1.73 -17.48
N ASP A 28 -1.26 -2.51 -16.62
CA ASP A 28 -2.28 -2.02 -15.70
C ASP A 28 -2.15 -2.71 -14.34
N LEU A 29 -1.34 -2.11 -13.47
CA LEU A 29 -1.13 -2.59 -12.10
C LEU A 29 -2.07 -1.90 -11.11
N SER A 30 -3.14 -1.26 -11.58
CA SER A 30 -4.05 -0.54 -10.70
C SER A 30 -4.81 -1.49 -9.77
N GLY A 31 -5.11 -0.99 -8.57
CA GLY A 31 -5.92 -1.73 -7.60
C GLY A 31 -7.35 -1.94 -8.08
N VAL A 32 -7.87 -1.02 -8.89
CA VAL A 32 -9.21 -1.16 -9.48
C VAL A 32 -9.24 -2.37 -10.42
N HIS A 33 -8.20 -2.54 -11.24
CA HIS A 33 -8.08 -3.72 -12.11
C HIS A 33 -8.01 -5.00 -11.29
N ALA A 34 -7.22 -5.00 -10.21
CA ALA A 34 -7.11 -6.16 -9.34
C ALA A 34 -8.45 -6.52 -8.70
N ALA A 35 -9.19 -5.51 -8.22
CA ALA A 35 -10.51 -5.73 -7.63
C ALA A 35 -11.47 -6.32 -8.66
N ALA A 36 -11.46 -5.82 -9.90
CA ALA A 36 -12.30 -6.34 -10.97
C ALA A 36 -11.94 -7.80 -11.32
N ALA A 37 -10.64 -8.09 -11.42
CA ALA A 37 -10.16 -9.43 -11.73
C ALA A 37 -10.56 -10.47 -10.67
N LEU A 38 -10.68 -10.03 -9.41
CA LEU A 38 -11.07 -10.88 -8.29
C LEU A 38 -12.56 -10.81 -7.98
N SER A 39 -13.34 -10.06 -8.76
CA SER A 39 -14.77 -9.84 -8.53
C SER A 39 -15.05 -9.28 -7.14
N LEU A 40 -14.20 -8.38 -6.67
CA LEU A 40 -14.34 -7.74 -5.36
C LEU A 40 -14.87 -6.32 -5.53
N ASP A 41 -15.56 -5.84 -4.49
CA ASP A 41 -16.00 -4.45 -4.42
C ASP A 41 -14.79 -3.53 -4.24
N PRO A 42 -14.53 -2.59 -5.15
CA PRO A 42 -13.40 -1.67 -5.01
C PRO A 42 -13.39 -0.87 -3.70
N ASN A 43 -14.56 -0.67 -3.09
CA ASN A 43 -14.65 0.03 -1.80
C ASN A 43 -14.14 -0.82 -0.64
N GLN A 44 -13.97 -2.11 -0.84
CA GLN A 44 -13.47 -3.05 0.16
C GLN A 44 -12.05 -3.52 -0.14
N VAL A 45 -11.45 -3.01 -1.21
CA VAL A 45 -10.06 -3.31 -1.57
C VAL A 45 -9.25 -2.04 -1.37
N PHE A 46 -8.14 -2.17 -0.67
CA PHE A 46 -7.33 -1.02 -0.26
C PHE A 46 -5.98 -1.05 -0.95
N LYS A 47 -5.44 0.12 -1.20
CA LYS A 47 -4.09 0.29 -1.71
C LYS A 47 -3.24 1.02 -0.68
N THR A 48 -1.96 0.73 -0.66
CA THR A 48 -1.00 1.34 0.23
C THR A 48 -0.19 2.36 -0.55
N LEU A 49 -0.22 3.61 -0.10
CA LEU A 49 0.49 4.70 -0.75
C LEU A 49 1.56 5.24 0.19
N VAL A 50 2.76 5.44 -0.33
CA VAL A 50 3.88 5.94 0.43
C VAL A 50 4.14 7.39 0.04
N THR A 51 4.20 8.26 1.03
CA THR A 51 4.40 9.69 0.84
C THR A 51 5.62 10.16 1.63
N ARG A 52 6.13 11.30 1.23
CA ARG A 52 7.24 11.97 1.92
C ARG A 52 6.75 13.31 2.45
N GLY A 53 6.99 13.55 3.74
CA GLY A 53 6.63 14.82 4.37
C GLY A 53 7.81 15.40 5.12
N GLY A 54 8.18 16.64 4.81
CA GLY A 54 9.27 17.34 5.48
C GLY A 54 10.62 16.69 5.26
N LYS A 55 11.53 16.91 6.19
CA LYS A 55 12.91 16.42 6.06
C LYS A 55 13.09 14.95 6.40
N ASN A 56 12.18 14.36 7.16
CA ASN A 56 12.47 13.09 7.84
C ASN A 56 11.33 12.07 7.80
N GLY A 57 10.29 12.29 7.03
CA GLY A 57 9.16 11.45 7.22
C GLY A 57 8.68 10.73 5.97
N LEU A 58 8.67 9.43 6.04
CA LEU A 58 7.84 8.63 5.16
C LEU A 58 6.54 8.35 5.90
N PHE A 59 5.42 8.58 5.21
CA PHE A 59 4.10 8.32 5.76
C PHE A 59 3.36 7.38 4.82
N VAL A 60 2.75 6.36 5.40
CA VAL A 60 2.07 5.32 4.64
C VAL A 60 0.57 5.47 4.88
N PHE A 61 -0.19 5.52 3.79
CA PHE A 61 -1.63 5.65 3.85
C PHE A 61 -2.28 4.47 3.14
N CYS A 62 -3.34 3.95 3.74
CA CYS A 62 -4.11 2.85 3.18
C CYS A 62 -5.51 3.38 2.88
N ILE A 63 -5.87 3.38 1.60
CA ILE A 63 -7.15 3.94 1.14
C ILE A 63 -7.81 2.98 0.14
N PRO A 64 -9.14 3.09 -0.07
CA PRO A 64 -9.80 2.30 -1.10
C PRO A 64 -9.16 2.51 -2.47
N VAL A 65 -9.08 1.43 -3.26
CA VAL A 65 -8.34 1.44 -4.52
C VAL A 65 -8.84 2.44 -5.54
N GLY A 66 -10.12 2.80 -5.49
CA GLY A 66 -10.70 3.79 -6.39
C GLY A 66 -10.58 5.23 -5.92
N ALA A 67 -10.05 5.44 -4.71
CA ALA A 67 -9.92 6.78 -4.14
C ALA A 67 -8.56 7.40 -4.45
N GLU A 68 -8.46 8.71 -4.29
CA GLU A 68 -7.22 9.46 -4.40
C GLU A 68 -6.91 10.11 -3.06
N LEU A 69 -5.61 10.23 -2.75
CA LEU A 69 -5.19 10.92 -1.54
C LEU A 69 -5.43 12.42 -1.66
N ASP A 70 -6.08 12.98 -0.65
CA ASP A 70 -6.08 14.42 -0.45
C ASP A 70 -4.82 14.76 0.35
N LEU A 71 -3.78 15.16 -0.35
CA LEU A 71 -2.47 15.40 0.26
C LEU A 71 -2.50 16.50 1.32
N LYS A 72 -3.37 17.49 1.17
CA LYS A 72 -3.53 18.56 2.18
C LYS A 72 -4.12 18.02 3.47
N LYS A 73 -5.16 17.22 3.38
CA LYS A 73 -5.78 16.60 4.55
C LYS A 73 -4.83 15.62 5.21
N CYS A 74 -4.12 14.83 4.42
CA CYS A 74 -3.15 13.89 4.94
C CYS A 74 -2.00 14.60 5.67
N ALA A 75 -1.50 15.70 5.12
CA ALA A 75 -0.46 16.49 5.76
C ALA A 75 -0.92 17.03 7.11
N LYS A 76 -2.15 17.53 7.16
CA LYS A 76 -2.74 18.03 8.40
C LYS A 76 -2.88 16.91 9.43
N CYS A 77 -3.34 15.74 8.99
CA CYS A 77 -3.48 14.57 9.85
C CYS A 77 -2.14 14.10 10.39
N ALA A 78 -1.10 14.11 9.56
CA ALA A 78 0.25 13.68 9.93
C ALA A 78 1.03 14.75 10.72
N GLY A 79 0.52 15.96 10.80
CA GLY A 79 1.19 17.04 11.53
C GLY A 79 2.39 17.62 10.79
N VAL A 80 2.39 17.59 9.47
CA VAL A 80 3.45 18.14 8.63
C VAL A 80 2.89 19.23 7.72
N LYS A 81 3.77 20.08 7.20
CA LYS A 81 3.36 21.19 6.33
C LYS A 81 2.78 20.72 5.00
N SER A 82 3.41 19.72 4.41
CA SER A 82 3.02 19.20 3.11
C SER A 82 3.46 17.76 2.96
N LEU A 83 2.78 17.04 2.09
CA LEU A 83 3.14 15.68 1.69
C LEU A 83 3.22 15.63 0.18
N GLU A 84 4.11 14.78 -0.32
CA GLU A 84 4.20 14.48 -1.74
C GLU A 84 4.31 12.98 -1.92
N MET A 85 3.82 12.48 -3.06
CA MET A 85 4.00 11.08 -3.40
C MET A 85 5.46 10.84 -3.76
N ILE A 86 6.02 9.73 -3.29
CA ILE A 86 7.37 9.35 -3.71
C ILE A 86 7.34 8.85 -5.16
N HIS A 87 8.47 8.96 -5.85
CA HIS A 87 8.57 8.43 -7.20
C HIS A 87 8.60 6.90 -7.18
N VAL A 88 8.02 6.28 -8.20
CA VAL A 88 7.98 4.82 -8.30
C VAL A 88 9.37 4.20 -8.24
N LYS A 89 10.37 4.84 -8.86
CA LYS A 89 11.76 4.33 -8.82
C LYS A 89 12.42 4.44 -7.45
N GLU A 90 11.90 5.27 -6.54
CA GLU A 90 12.38 5.33 -5.17
C GLU A 90 11.69 4.31 -4.26
N LEU A 91 10.55 3.79 -4.69
CA LEU A 91 9.73 2.93 -3.85
C LEU A 91 10.49 1.70 -3.36
N ILE A 92 11.14 0.99 -4.26
CA ILE A 92 11.84 -0.24 -3.90
C ILE A 92 13.04 0.04 -2.99
N SER A 93 13.78 1.13 -3.22
CA SER A 93 14.94 1.46 -2.39
C SER A 93 14.56 1.94 -1.01
N LEU A 94 13.41 2.60 -0.87
CA LEU A 94 12.95 3.12 0.43
C LEU A 94 12.15 2.09 1.22
N THR A 95 11.40 1.22 0.56
CA THR A 95 10.48 0.30 1.24
C THR A 95 10.80 -1.17 1.03
N GLY A 96 11.58 -1.52 0.01
CA GLY A 96 11.79 -2.90 -0.38
C GLY A 96 10.64 -3.50 -1.18
N TYR A 97 9.62 -2.73 -1.49
CA TYR A 97 8.45 -3.19 -2.24
C TYR A 97 8.38 -2.54 -3.61
N MET A 98 7.87 -3.29 -4.58
CA MET A 98 7.58 -2.80 -5.92
C MET A 98 6.18 -2.17 -5.95
N ARG A 99 5.92 -1.34 -6.97
CA ARG A 99 4.60 -0.78 -7.19
C ARG A 99 3.57 -1.91 -7.27
N GLY A 100 2.46 -1.75 -6.55
CA GLY A 100 1.40 -2.76 -6.47
C GLY A 100 1.68 -3.87 -5.47
N GLY A 101 2.89 -3.93 -4.91
CA GLY A 101 3.28 -4.96 -3.95
C GLY A 101 3.45 -4.47 -2.51
N CYS A 102 3.16 -3.21 -2.24
CA CYS A 102 3.27 -2.66 -0.89
C CYS A 102 2.14 -3.15 0.00
N SER A 103 2.48 -3.68 1.17
CA SER A 103 1.49 -4.13 2.15
C SER A 103 1.66 -3.34 3.45
N PRO A 104 0.56 -2.81 4.03
CA PRO A 104 0.64 -2.10 5.30
C PRO A 104 1.06 -3.01 6.44
N VAL A 105 0.79 -4.30 6.34
CA VAL A 105 1.15 -5.27 7.38
C VAL A 105 2.66 -5.32 7.58
N SER A 106 3.42 -5.22 6.51
CA SER A 106 4.89 -5.31 6.57
C SER A 106 5.54 -4.06 7.17
N TYR A 107 4.78 -2.99 7.37
CA TYR A 107 5.29 -1.75 7.97
C TYR A 107 5.04 -1.68 9.48
N THR A 108 4.50 -2.72 10.09
CA THR A 108 4.19 -2.70 11.52
C THR A 108 5.43 -2.52 12.40
N HIS A 109 6.60 -2.88 11.90
CA HIS A 109 7.87 -2.69 12.59
C HIS A 109 8.51 -1.33 12.28
N LEU A 110 7.95 -0.59 11.33
CA LEU A 110 8.38 0.77 11.00
C LEU A 110 7.41 1.74 11.66
N ARG A 111 7.93 2.85 12.11
CA ARG A 111 7.03 3.90 12.59
C ARG A 111 6.46 4.63 11.39
N ALA A 112 5.19 4.47 11.23
CA ALA A 112 4.46 5.22 10.23
C ALA A 112 4.16 6.62 10.74
#